data_c542333c1ec8009df8c3d3ebc3f7f48f
#
_entry.id   c542333c1ec8009df8c3d3ebc3f7f48f
#
_cell.length_a   1.000
_cell.length_b   1.000
_cell.length_c   1.000
_cell.angle_alpha   90.00
_cell.angle_beta   90.00
_cell.angle_gamma   90.00
#
_symmetry.space_group_name_H-M   'P 1'
#
loop_
_entity.id
_entity.type
_entity.pdbx_description
1 polymer ?
#
loop_
_entity_poly.entity_id
_entity_poly.type
_entity_poly.pdbx_seq_one_letter_code
_entity_poly.pdbx_strand_id
1 'polypeptide(L)'
;METRRSGRSGVDVGNAALLRRRPEARWRLDPADIDRVAAVQRELLAAAVAWVRPGGLVAYCVCTLTREETLDIDAWAAGAFPALTAVAGPGAPWRRHGRGSLLLPTAADTDGMFLLLLRAPGDHL
;
A
#
# COMPACT_ATOMS: atom_id res chain seq x y z
N MET A 1 -0.92 3.44 -14.32
CA MET A 1 -1.71 3.43 -14.06
C MET A 1 -2.71 3.84 -14.40
N GLU A 2 -3.73 3.96 -14.50
CA GLU A 2 -4.66 4.35 -14.58
C GLU A 2 -5.61 4.71 -14.39
N THR A 3 -6.35 5.04 -14.53
CA THR A 3 -7.21 5.37 -14.18
C THR A 3 -8.30 5.29 -14.37
N ARG A 4 -8.91 4.97 -14.64
CA ARG A 4 -9.80 5.08 -14.74
C ARG A 4 -10.54 5.04 -14.84
N ARG A 5 -10.86 4.95 -15.16
CA ARG A 5 -11.42 4.84 -15.22
C ARG A 5 -11.74 4.12 -15.49
N SER A 6 -11.63 3.51 -15.49
CA SER A 6 -11.76 2.78 -15.54
C SER A 6 -11.22 2.02 -15.52
N GLY A 7 -11.01 1.54 -15.55
CA GLY A 7 -10.25 0.80 -15.04
C GLY A 7 -9.21 0.50 -15.64
N ARG A 8 -8.52 0.58 -15.82
CA ARG A 8 -7.59 0.50 -16.19
C ARG A 8 -6.58 0.46 -15.55
N SER A 9 -5.70 0.02 -15.86
CA SER A 9 -4.51 -0.01 -15.43
C SER A 9 -4.29 0.29 -14.03
N GLY A 10 -4.83 -0.23 -13.16
CA GLY A 10 -4.60 -0.09 -11.78
C GLY A 10 -4.97 1.24 -11.17
N VAL A 11 -5.27 2.22 -11.96
CA VAL A 11 -5.67 3.51 -11.42
C VAL A 11 -7.07 3.83 -11.87
N ASP A 12 -7.89 4.03 -10.88
CA ASP A 12 -9.25 4.46 -11.08
C ASP A 12 -9.39 5.80 -10.40
N VAL A 13 -10.23 6.65 -10.91
CA VAL A 13 -10.42 7.98 -10.36
C VAL A 13 -10.78 7.94 -8.89
N GLY A 14 -11.56 6.95 -8.45
CA GLY A 14 -11.98 6.85 -7.07
C GLY A 14 -11.04 6.08 -6.19
N ASN A 15 -10.23 5.23 -6.76
CA ASN A 15 -9.33 4.35 -6.02
C ASN A 15 -8.00 4.29 -6.71
N ALA A 16 -6.97 4.04 -5.96
CA ALA A 16 -5.63 3.86 -6.53
C ALA A 16 -4.99 2.65 -5.89
N ALA A 17 -4.47 1.76 -6.70
CA ALA A 17 -3.77 0.57 -6.25
C ALA A 17 -2.30 0.70 -6.63
N LEU A 18 -1.43 0.51 -5.67
CA LEU A 18 -0.01 0.62 -5.91
C LEU A 18 0.58 -0.71 -6.31
N LEU A 19 1.59 -0.62 -7.16
CA LEU A 19 2.29 -1.77 -7.63
C LEU A 19 3.01 -2.47 -6.51
N ARG A 20 3.06 -3.76 -6.57
CA ARG A 20 3.77 -4.54 -5.59
C ARG A 20 5.08 -5.02 -6.15
N ARG A 21 6.05 -5.23 -5.27
CA ARG A 21 7.34 -5.76 -5.65
C ARG A 21 7.27 -7.27 -5.79
N ARG A 22 7.97 -7.80 -6.77
CA ARG A 22 7.99 -9.25 -6.99
C ARG A 22 8.81 -9.93 -5.92
N PRO A 23 8.29 -10.97 -5.28
CA PRO A 23 8.98 -11.60 -4.16
C PRO A 23 10.33 -12.20 -4.53
N GLU A 24 10.45 -12.77 -5.70
CA GLU A 24 11.69 -13.42 -6.10
C GLU A 24 12.84 -12.45 -6.23
N ALA A 25 12.58 -11.16 -6.35
CA ALA A 25 13.64 -10.17 -6.43
C ALA A 25 14.33 -9.95 -5.10
N ARG A 26 13.72 -10.33 -4.00
CA ARG A 26 14.29 -10.10 -2.67
C ARG A 26 15.61 -10.83 -2.45
N TRP A 27 15.80 -11.91 -3.14
CA TRP A 27 17.01 -12.71 -3.00
C TRP A 27 18.27 -11.95 -3.33
N ARG A 28 18.17 -10.91 -4.12
CA ARG A 28 19.33 -10.17 -4.59
C ARG A 28 19.44 -8.79 -3.99
N LEU A 29 18.50 -8.41 -3.12
CA LEU A 29 18.50 -7.06 -2.56
C LEU A 29 19.32 -7.03 -1.29
N ASP A 30 20.21 -6.06 -1.19
CA ASP A 30 20.86 -5.78 0.08
C ASP A 30 20.08 -4.66 0.78
N PRO A 31 20.46 -4.29 2.01
CA PRO A 31 19.71 -3.27 2.76
C PRO A 31 19.60 -1.94 2.03
N ALA A 32 20.64 -1.53 1.30
CA ALA A 32 20.58 -0.27 0.56
C ALA A 32 19.55 -0.33 -0.55
N ASP A 33 19.41 -1.49 -1.18
CA ASP A 33 18.39 -1.66 -2.22
C ASP A 33 16.99 -1.58 -1.64
N ILE A 34 16.79 -2.14 -0.45
CA ILE A 34 15.49 -2.08 0.20
C ILE A 34 15.12 -0.63 0.51
N ASP A 35 16.07 0.15 1.00
CA ASP A 35 15.83 1.56 1.29
C ASP A 35 15.46 2.33 0.02
N ARG A 36 16.12 2.01 -1.09
CA ARG A 36 15.84 2.66 -2.36
C ARG A 36 14.46 2.32 -2.86
N VAL A 37 14.07 1.06 -2.75
CA VAL A 37 12.73 0.62 -3.13
C VAL A 37 11.68 1.28 -2.25
N ALA A 38 11.92 1.35 -0.96
CA ALA A 38 10.98 2.00 -0.06
C ALA A 38 10.80 3.48 -0.39
N ALA A 39 11.88 4.15 -0.81
CA ALA A 39 11.77 5.55 -1.22
C ALA A 39 10.87 5.69 -2.44
N VAL A 40 11.00 4.79 -3.41
CA VAL A 40 10.14 4.81 -4.60
C VAL A 40 8.70 4.54 -4.19
N GLN A 41 8.49 3.62 -3.27
CA GLN A 41 7.13 3.30 -2.81
C GLN A 41 6.48 4.51 -2.14
N ARG A 42 7.24 5.29 -1.37
CA ARG A 42 6.69 6.51 -0.78
C ARG A 42 6.28 7.52 -1.84
N GLU A 43 7.08 7.65 -2.90
CA GLU A 43 6.73 8.55 -4.00
C GLU A 43 5.47 8.09 -4.71
N LEU A 44 5.35 6.80 -4.95
CA LEU A 44 4.17 6.26 -5.61
C LEU A 44 2.92 6.44 -4.75
N LEU A 45 3.06 6.21 -3.45
CA LEU A 45 1.94 6.40 -2.54
C LEU A 45 1.52 7.86 -2.49
N ALA A 46 2.48 8.78 -2.45
CA ALA A 46 2.18 10.21 -2.48
C ALA A 46 1.44 10.59 -3.76
N ALA A 47 1.87 10.03 -4.89
CA ALA A 47 1.21 10.30 -6.15
C ALA A 47 -0.23 9.77 -6.15
N ALA A 48 -0.43 8.58 -5.61
CA ALA A 48 -1.77 8.01 -5.53
C ALA A 48 -2.68 8.86 -4.65
N VAL A 49 -2.16 9.33 -3.53
CA VAL A 49 -2.93 10.20 -2.63
C VAL A 49 -3.33 11.49 -3.32
N ALA A 50 -2.44 12.04 -4.14
CA ALA A 50 -2.73 13.27 -4.87
C ALA A 50 -3.83 13.07 -5.91
N TRP A 51 -4.01 11.85 -6.40
CA TRP A 51 -4.98 11.56 -7.45
C TRP A 51 -6.31 11.02 -6.93
N VAL A 52 -6.36 10.56 -5.67
CA VAL A 52 -7.58 9.96 -5.16
C VAL A 52 -8.63 11.06 -4.95
N ARG A 53 -9.86 10.76 -5.30
CA ARG A 53 -10.95 11.72 -5.12
C ARG A 53 -11.41 11.73 -3.66
N PRO A 54 -12.13 12.77 -3.26
CA PRO A 54 -12.67 12.82 -1.89
C PRO A 54 -13.51 11.59 -1.58
N GLY A 55 -13.29 10.99 -0.43
CA GLY A 55 -13.97 9.76 -0.04
C GLY A 55 -13.44 8.51 -0.70
N GLY A 56 -12.48 8.64 -1.62
CA GLY A 56 -11.92 7.49 -2.32
C GLY A 56 -10.96 6.71 -1.45
N LEU A 57 -10.54 5.57 -1.97
CA LEU A 57 -9.70 4.63 -1.24
C LEU A 57 -8.37 4.45 -1.96
N VAL A 58 -7.29 4.54 -1.21
CA VAL A 58 -5.94 4.23 -1.71
C VAL A 58 -5.53 2.90 -1.11
N ALA A 59 -5.13 1.96 -1.96
CA ALA A 59 -4.65 0.66 -1.52
C ALA A 59 -3.17 0.53 -1.82
N TYR A 60 -2.38 0.36 -0.78
CA TYR A 60 -0.95 0.10 -0.89
C TYR A 60 -0.74 -1.38 -0.61
N CYS A 61 -0.19 -2.09 -1.59
CA CYS A 61 -0.06 -3.54 -1.49
C CYS A 61 1.31 -3.95 -2.00
N VAL A 62 2.06 -4.69 -1.18
CA VAL A 62 3.38 -5.16 -1.57
C VAL A 62 3.52 -6.63 -1.20
N CYS A 63 4.23 -7.37 -2.02
CA CYS A 63 4.50 -8.79 -1.79
C CYS A 63 5.85 -8.95 -1.09
N THR A 64 5.94 -8.38 0.10
CA THR A 64 7.14 -8.45 0.92
C THR A 64 6.73 -8.30 2.37
N LEU A 65 7.59 -8.77 3.27
CA LEU A 65 7.36 -8.65 4.70
C LEU A 65 8.43 -7.80 5.38
N THR A 66 9.27 -7.10 4.60
CA THR A 66 10.29 -6.25 5.20
C THR A 66 9.64 -5.10 5.95
N ARG A 67 10.27 -4.71 7.05
CA ARG A 67 9.75 -3.62 7.84
C ARG A 67 9.77 -2.31 7.07
N GLU A 68 10.82 -2.10 6.29
CA GLU A 68 10.99 -0.87 5.52
C GLU A 68 9.87 -0.64 4.53
N GLU A 69 9.31 -1.72 3.98
CA GLU A 69 8.28 -1.64 2.96
C GLU A 69 6.86 -1.84 3.52
N THR A 70 6.74 -2.09 4.80
CA THR A 70 5.44 -2.33 5.45
C THR A 70 5.22 -1.35 6.59
N LEU A 71 5.70 -1.65 7.78
CA LEU A 71 5.46 -0.81 8.96
C LEU A 71 6.02 0.60 8.80
N ASP A 72 7.20 0.73 8.19
CA ASP A 72 7.81 2.04 8.05
C ASP A 72 7.05 2.90 7.03
N ILE A 73 6.51 2.29 5.99
CA ILE A 73 5.65 3.01 5.05
C ILE A 73 4.38 3.46 5.75
N ASP A 74 3.78 2.59 6.55
CA ASP A 74 2.58 2.96 7.30
C ASP A 74 2.84 4.13 8.25
N ALA A 75 3.94 4.07 8.99
CA ALA A 75 4.28 5.16 9.92
C ALA A 75 4.53 6.46 9.18
N TRP A 76 5.25 6.38 8.08
CA TRP A 76 5.51 7.57 7.26
C TRP A 76 4.21 8.16 6.72
N ALA A 77 3.32 7.30 6.22
CA ALA A 77 2.06 7.76 5.65
C ALA A 77 1.17 8.40 6.71
N ALA A 78 1.21 7.91 7.93
CA ALA A 78 0.44 8.49 9.01
C ALA A 78 0.86 9.93 9.28
N GLY A 79 2.15 10.21 9.18
CA GLY A 79 2.66 11.57 9.37
C GLY A 79 2.49 12.45 8.14
N ALA A 80 2.65 11.86 6.96
CA ALA A 80 2.60 12.64 5.71
C ALA A 80 1.17 12.97 5.29
N PHE A 81 0.22 12.09 5.60
CA PHE A 81 -1.17 12.24 5.17
C PHE A 81 -2.10 12.08 6.36
N PRO A 82 -2.05 13.00 7.33
CA PRO A 82 -2.85 12.83 8.55
C PRO A 82 -4.35 12.90 8.31
N ALA A 83 -4.78 13.45 7.18
CA ALA A 83 -6.19 13.52 6.85
C ALA A 83 -6.76 12.19 6.33
N LEU A 84 -5.91 11.27 5.93
CA LEU A 84 -6.36 9.97 5.46
C LEU A 84 -6.59 9.04 6.63
N THR A 85 -7.66 8.26 6.56
CA THR A 85 -8.05 7.34 7.62
C THR A 85 -7.74 5.91 7.21
N ALA A 86 -7.05 5.17 8.06
CA ALA A 86 -6.81 3.76 7.79
C ALA A 86 -8.13 2.99 7.91
N VAL A 87 -8.37 2.10 6.95
CA VAL A 87 -9.58 1.29 6.89
C VAL A 87 -9.21 -0.13 7.25
N ALA A 88 -10.10 -0.81 7.94
CA ALA A 88 -9.88 -2.20 8.33
C ALA A 88 -9.65 -3.04 7.08
N GLY A 89 -8.67 -3.93 7.16
CA GLY A 89 -8.37 -4.83 6.07
C GLY A 89 -9.30 -6.03 6.06
N PRO A 90 -9.00 -7.02 5.22
CA PRO A 90 -9.78 -8.24 5.20
C PRO A 90 -9.65 -8.97 6.53
N GLY A 91 -10.61 -9.82 6.81
CA GLY A 91 -10.53 -10.66 7.98
C GLY A 91 -9.54 -11.81 7.79
N ALA A 92 -9.58 -12.77 8.70
CA ALA A 92 -8.72 -13.95 8.60
C ALA A 92 -8.77 -14.54 7.21
N PRO A 93 -7.67 -15.05 6.67
CA PRO A 93 -6.39 -15.31 7.35
C PRO A 93 -5.44 -14.11 7.43
N TRP A 94 -5.86 -12.93 7.01
CA TRP A 94 -5.04 -11.72 7.17
C TRP A 94 -4.94 -11.35 8.65
N ARG A 95 -3.79 -10.83 9.04
CA ARG A 95 -3.53 -10.45 10.42
C ARG A 95 -3.19 -8.98 10.47
N ARG A 96 -3.63 -8.33 11.54
CA ARG A 96 -3.33 -6.92 11.69
C ARG A 96 -1.82 -6.68 11.82
N HIS A 97 -1.34 -5.63 11.18
CA HIS A 97 0.07 -5.28 11.18
C HIS A 97 0.20 -3.77 11.00
N GLY A 98 0.47 -3.05 12.10
CA GLY A 98 0.33 -1.61 12.09
C GLY A 98 -1.12 -1.26 11.81
N ARG A 99 -1.36 -0.32 10.92
CA ARG A 99 -2.72 -0.01 10.47
C ARG A 99 -3.15 -0.85 9.28
N GLY A 100 -2.25 -1.66 8.75
CA GLY A 100 -2.53 -2.53 7.63
C GLY A 100 -2.71 -3.97 8.04
N SER A 101 -2.58 -4.87 7.08
CA SER A 101 -2.79 -6.29 7.27
C SER A 101 -1.71 -7.10 6.57
N LEU A 102 -1.32 -8.20 7.18
CA LEU A 102 -0.36 -9.14 6.61
C LEU A 102 -1.05 -10.43 6.26
N LEU A 103 -0.72 -10.96 5.10
CA LEU A 103 -1.06 -12.33 4.74
C LEU A 103 0.24 -13.11 4.73
N LEU A 104 0.37 -14.05 5.67
CA LEU A 104 1.59 -14.83 5.80
C LEU A 104 1.62 -15.96 4.78
N PRO A 105 2.82 -16.36 4.33
CA PRO A 105 2.92 -17.43 3.32
C PRO A 105 2.27 -18.72 3.76
N THR A 106 2.41 -19.09 5.04
CA THR A 106 1.85 -20.33 5.55
C THR A 106 0.34 -20.29 5.65
N ALA A 107 -0.27 -19.12 5.66
CA ALA A 107 -1.71 -18.99 5.84
C ALA A 107 -2.47 -19.11 4.53
N ALA A 108 -1.84 -18.80 3.40
CA ALA A 108 -2.57 -18.73 2.13
C ALA A 108 -1.75 -19.19 0.94
N ASP A 109 -0.70 -19.96 1.19
CA ASP A 109 0.14 -20.52 0.12
C ASP A 109 0.61 -19.41 -0.83
N THR A 110 1.08 -18.31 -0.27
CA THR A 110 1.63 -17.19 -1.03
C THR A 110 3.00 -16.85 -0.50
N ASP A 111 3.67 -15.90 -1.15
CA ASP A 111 4.97 -15.43 -0.69
C ASP A 111 4.86 -14.40 0.41
N GLY A 112 3.65 -14.09 0.84
CA GLY A 112 3.42 -13.06 1.83
C GLY A 112 2.99 -11.76 1.17
N MET A 113 2.18 -10.99 1.88
CA MET A 113 1.66 -9.76 1.31
C MET A 113 1.27 -8.80 2.43
N PHE A 114 1.51 -7.52 2.22
CA PHE A 114 1.06 -6.48 3.12
C PHE A 114 0.09 -5.58 2.38
N LEU A 115 -1.01 -5.24 3.04
CA LEU A 115 -2.05 -4.39 2.48
C LEU A 115 -2.39 -3.27 3.46
N LEU A 116 -2.31 -2.04 2.98
CA LEU A 116 -2.70 -0.86 3.76
C LEU A 116 -3.77 -0.11 2.98
N LEU A 117 -4.91 0.10 3.60
CA LEU A 117 -6.04 0.78 2.98
C LEU A 117 -6.25 2.13 3.65
N LEU A 118 -6.21 3.20 2.87
CA LEU A 118 -6.35 4.56 3.38
C LEU A 118 -7.49 5.24 2.64
N ARG A 119 -8.41 5.81 3.41
CA ARG A 119 -9.55 6.52 2.84
C ARG A 119 -9.31 8.01 2.88
N ALA A 120 -9.48 8.66 1.75
CA ALA A 120 -9.39 10.11 1.68
C ALA A 120 -10.58 10.75 2.37
N PRO A 121 -10.41 11.96 2.94
CA PRO A 121 -11.54 12.65 3.57
C PRO A 121 -12.63 12.91 2.55
N GLY A 122 -13.86 12.93 3.03
CA GLY A 122 -14.98 13.26 2.19
C GLY A 122 -14.90 14.71 1.74
N ASP A 123 -15.63 14.96 0.66
CA ASP A 123 -15.70 16.32 0.17
C ASP A 123 -16.68 17.09 1.02
N HIS A 124 -16.34 18.24 1.52
CA HIS A 124 -17.20 19.07 2.21
C HIS A 124 -16.79 20.31 2.44
N LEU A 125 -17.04 20.40 2.29
CA LEU A 125 -16.84 21.44 2.49
C LEU A 125 -17.24 22.08 2.52
#